data_42340bb6c28e2ace1afaa490bd954ccd
#
_entry.id   42340bb6c28e2ace1afaa490bd954ccd
#
_cell.length_a   1.000
_cell.length_b   1.000
_cell.length_c   1.000
_cell.angle_alpha   90.00
_cell.angle_beta   90.00
_cell.angle_gamma   90.00
#
_symmetry.space_group_name_H-M   'P 1'
#
loop_
_entity.id
_entity.type
_entity.pdbx_description
1 polymer ?
#
loop_
_entity_poly.entity_id
_entity_poly.type
_entity_poly.pdbx_seq_one_letter_code
_entity_poly.pdbx_strand_id
1 'polypeptide(L)'
;MNINTNLSSLIVQSSLKSATKGLNTAIERMTTGFRINNARDNAANFSISTSMSTKISAYEVAEENASMGLDLVNTASGALDQMSDKLSRLRALQEQANNGTYGPDSIKAIRQEADAIVDEIERLYNTTEYNGIKLFVGTEKNQGTADLIVKVSPRDVSAMTALADVDEAAPLTSGTYSIS
;
A
#
# COMPACT_ATOMS: atom_id res chain seq x y z
N MET A 1 -18.27 -14.77 75.97
CA MET A 1 -18.58 -14.21 74.60
C MET A 1 -17.67 -13.06 74.33
N ASN A 2 -16.78 -13.20 73.38
CA ASN A 2 -15.91 -12.09 72.94
C ASN A 2 -16.73 -11.19 72.02
N ILE A 3 -17.21 -10.08 72.53
CA ILE A 3 -18.09 -9.14 71.82
C ILE A 3 -17.30 -8.27 70.82
N ASN A 4 -15.97 -8.16 70.99
CA ASN A 4 -15.12 -7.25 70.17
C ASN A 4 -14.50 -7.93 68.97
N THR A 5 -14.63 -9.22 68.74
CA THR A 5 -14.07 -9.91 67.58
C THR A 5 -15.00 -11.03 67.14
N ASN A 6 -15.92 -10.74 66.23
CA ASN A 6 -16.77 -11.78 65.63
C ASN A 6 -16.06 -12.37 64.43
N LEU A 7 -15.22 -13.36 64.60
CA LEU A 7 -14.47 -14.06 63.59
C LEU A 7 -15.36 -14.63 62.50
N SER A 8 -16.54 -15.13 62.83
CA SER A 8 -17.50 -15.65 61.88
C SER A 8 -18.01 -14.54 60.92
N SER A 9 -18.29 -13.36 61.45
CA SER A 9 -18.70 -12.19 60.62
C SER A 9 -17.58 -11.73 59.66
N LEU A 10 -16.32 -11.73 60.11
CA LEU A 10 -15.17 -11.41 59.31
C LEU A 10 -14.95 -12.40 58.15
N ILE A 11 -15.14 -13.70 58.40
CA ILE A 11 -15.06 -14.75 57.39
C ILE A 11 -16.16 -14.59 56.35
N VAL A 12 -17.42 -14.34 56.79
CA VAL A 12 -18.55 -14.10 55.89
C VAL A 12 -18.32 -12.85 55.03
N GLN A 13 -17.84 -11.77 55.65
CA GLN A 13 -17.51 -10.53 54.93
C GLN A 13 -16.41 -10.73 53.88
N SER A 14 -15.36 -11.48 54.22
CA SER A 14 -14.29 -11.84 53.28
C SER A 14 -14.81 -12.69 52.10
N SER A 15 -15.66 -13.69 52.42
CA SER A 15 -16.28 -14.53 51.39
C SER A 15 -17.21 -13.72 50.47
N LEU A 16 -18.01 -12.81 51.02
CA LEU A 16 -18.89 -11.93 50.25
C LEU A 16 -18.07 -11.02 49.36
N LYS A 17 -16.98 -10.42 49.85
CA LYS A 17 -16.08 -9.58 49.06
C LYS A 17 -15.44 -10.35 47.89
N SER A 18 -15.03 -11.58 48.14
CA SER A 18 -14.48 -12.47 47.11
C SER A 18 -15.53 -12.83 46.05
N ALA A 19 -16.75 -13.19 46.46
CA ALA A 19 -17.86 -13.49 45.56
C ALA A 19 -18.25 -12.29 44.71
N THR A 20 -18.33 -11.08 45.29
CA THR A 20 -18.62 -9.84 44.56
C THR A 20 -17.53 -9.53 43.55
N LYS A 21 -16.25 -9.72 43.88
CA LYS A 21 -15.14 -9.55 42.96
C LYS A 21 -15.24 -10.54 41.80
N GLY A 22 -15.54 -11.81 42.06
CA GLY A 22 -15.74 -12.81 41.03
C GLY A 22 -16.90 -12.47 40.09
N LEU A 23 -18.03 -12.01 40.67
CA LEU A 23 -19.18 -11.57 39.91
C LEU A 23 -18.85 -10.37 38.99
N ASN A 24 -18.19 -9.35 39.50
CA ASN A 24 -17.78 -8.18 38.71
C ASN A 24 -16.87 -8.57 37.55
N THR A 25 -15.90 -9.46 37.78
CA THR A 25 -15.03 -9.97 36.70
C THR A 25 -15.82 -10.78 35.66
N ALA A 26 -16.81 -11.58 36.12
CA ALA A 26 -17.65 -12.30 35.15
C ALA A 26 -18.52 -11.38 34.30
N ILE A 27 -19.11 -10.35 34.92
CA ILE A 27 -19.88 -9.31 34.21
C ILE A 27 -18.99 -8.56 33.21
N GLU A 28 -17.78 -8.15 33.60
CA GLU A 28 -16.84 -7.50 32.74
C GLU A 28 -16.52 -8.36 31.50
N ARG A 29 -16.21 -9.63 31.69
CA ARG A 29 -15.95 -10.59 30.63
C ARG A 29 -17.16 -10.83 29.72
N MET A 30 -18.35 -10.86 30.27
CA MET A 30 -19.60 -11.02 29.51
C MET A 30 -19.91 -9.78 28.67
N THR A 31 -19.67 -8.60 29.21
CA THR A 31 -19.94 -7.34 28.54
C THR A 31 -18.95 -7.08 27.39
N THR A 32 -17.67 -7.38 27.60
CA THR A 32 -16.61 -7.18 26.59
C THR A 32 -16.49 -8.34 25.61
N GLY A 33 -16.95 -9.53 25.98
CA GLY A 33 -16.75 -10.76 25.22
C GLY A 33 -15.32 -11.32 25.30
N PHE A 34 -14.41 -10.65 25.99
CA PHE A 34 -13.03 -11.08 26.14
C PHE A 34 -12.76 -11.69 27.51
N ARG A 35 -11.99 -12.77 27.52
CA ARG A 35 -11.56 -13.42 28.77
C ARG A 35 -10.50 -12.62 29.51
N ILE A 36 -9.68 -11.86 28.79
CA ILE A 36 -8.58 -11.03 29.30
C ILE A 36 -8.86 -9.60 28.88
N ASN A 37 -9.26 -8.75 29.81
CA ASN A 37 -9.58 -7.35 29.57
C ASN A 37 -8.45 -6.43 30.02
N ASN A 38 -7.71 -6.85 31.03
CA ASN A 38 -6.68 -6.06 31.66
C ASN A 38 -5.37 -6.84 31.81
N ALA A 39 -4.24 -6.11 31.82
CA ALA A 39 -2.94 -6.71 32.11
C ALA A 39 -2.87 -7.41 33.47
N ARG A 40 -3.75 -7.04 34.41
CA ARG A 40 -3.90 -7.68 35.73
C ARG A 40 -4.42 -9.12 35.65
N ASP A 41 -5.22 -9.46 34.63
CA ASP A 41 -5.78 -10.81 34.47
C ASP A 41 -4.70 -11.79 34.01
N ASN A 42 -3.88 -11.38 33.06
CA ASN A 42 -2.71 -12.12 32.60
C ASN A 42 -1.84 -11.21 31.71
N ALA A 43 -0.75 -10.69 32.28
CA ALA A 43 0.13 -9.73 31.58
C ALA A 43 0.78 -10.31 30.32
N ALA A 44 1.19 -11.57 30.34
CA ALA A 44 1.82 -12.22 29.20
C ALA A 44 0.84 -12.35 28.02
N ASN A 45 -0.34 -12.89 28.28
CA ASN A 45 -1.36 -13.07 27.25
C ASN A 45 -1.94 -11.73 26.76
N PHE A 46 -2.04 -10.73 27.63
CA PHE A 46 -2.45 -9.38 27.25
C PHE A 46 -1.44 -8.74 26.30
N SER A 47 -0.14 -8.85 26.58
CA SER A 47 0.92 -8.37 25.70
C SER A 47 0.89 -9.06 24.32
N ILE A 48 0.71 -10.38 24.29
CA ILE A 48 0.58 -11.14 23.04
C ILE A 48 -0.65 -10.68 22.26
N SER A 49 -1.80 -10.53 22.92
CA SER A 49 -3.05 -10.08 22.29
C SER A 49 -2.90 -8.69 21.69
N THR A 50 -2.29 -7.76 22.42
CA THR A 50 -2.03 -6.39 21.94
C THR A 50 -1.07 -6.41 20.75
N SER A 51 -0.01 -7.21 20.79
CA SER A 51 0.92 -7.37 19.68
C SER A 51 0.23 -7.96 18.45
N MET A 52 -0.64 -8.96 18.63
CA MET A 52 -1.43 -9.52 17.53
C MET A 52 -2.40 -8.52 16.94
N SER A 53 -3.10 -7.75 17.78
CA SER A 53 -4.02 -6.69 17.33
C SER A 53 -3.28 -5.63 16.49
N THR A 54 -2.10 -5.20 16.95
CA THR A 54 -1.27 -4.26 16.18
C THR A 54 -0.84 -4.84 14.83
N LYS A 55 -0.50 -6.15 14.78
CA LYS A 55 -0.17 -6.81 13.52
C LYS A 55 -1.37 -6.90 12.58
N ILE A 56 -2.55 -7.21 13.11
CA ILE A 56 -3.78 -7.25 12.30
C ILE A 56 -4.03 -5.88 11.68
N SER A 57 -3.99 -4.80 12.47
CA SER A 57 -4.17 -3.45 11.93
C SER A 57 -3.10 -3.07 10.90
N ALA A 58 -1.86 -3.53 11.09
CA ALA A 58 -0.82 -3.32 10.09
C ALA A 58 -1.09 -4.10 8.78
N TYR A 59 -1.63 -5.30 8.86
CA TYR A 59 -2.02 -6.07 7.68
C TYR A 59 -3.24 -5.48 6.97
N GLU A 60 -4.22 -4.95 7.70
CA GLU A 60 -5.37 -4.25 7.12
C GLU A 60 -4.91 -3.04 6.29
N VAL A 61 -4.00 -2.22 6.84
CA VAL A 61 -3.40 -1.09 6.10
C VAL A 61 -2.57 -1.57 4.91
N ALA A 62 -1.85 -2.68 5.04
CA ALA A 62 -1.08 -3.24 3.93
C ALA A 62 -1.98 -3.78 2.81
N GLU A 63 -3.12 -4.38 3.14
CA GLU A 63 -4.14 -4.82 2.19
C GLU A 63 -4.74 -3.62 1.43
N GLU A 64 -5.10 -2.55 2.15
CA GLU A 64 -5.59 -1.32 1.54
C GLU A 64 -4.56 -0.70 0.59
N ASN A 65 -3.30 -0.63 1.00
CA ASN A 65 -2.20 -0.15 0.16
C ASN A 65 -1.99 -1.03 -1.09
N ALA A 66 -2.11 -2.35 -0.95
CA ALA A 66 -2.02 -3.27 -2.08
C ALA A 66 -3.20 -3.09 -3.05
N SER A 67 -4.40 -2.88 -2.53
CA SER A 67 -5.58 -2.57 -3.35
C SER A 67 -5.40 -1.28 -4.15
N MET A 68 -4.93 -0.20 -3.50
CA MET A 68 -4.63 1.05 -4.19
C MET A 68 -3.52 0.87 -5.26
N GLY A 69 -2.53 0.02 -4.97
CA GLY A 69 -1.50 -0.35 -5.95
C GLY A 69 -2.06 -1.07 -7.17
N LEU A 70 -3.01 -1.97 -6.97
CA LEU A 70 -3.72 -2.65 -8.08
C LEU A 70 -4.52 -1.67 -8.92
N ASP A 71 -5.23 -0.72 -8.30
CA ASP A 71 -6.00 0.29 -9.01
C ASP A 71 -5.09 1.20 -9.86
N LEU A 72 -3.93 1.57 -9.34
CA LEU A 72 -2.91 2.32 -10.08
C LEU A 72 -2.44 1.53 -11.32
N VAL A 73 -2.10 0.25 -11.14
CA VAL A 73 -1.66 -0.61 -12.25
C VAL A 73 -2.78 -0.80 -13.28
N ASN A 74 -4.02 -1.00 -12.84
CA ASN A 74 -5.16 -1.11 -13.73
C ASN A 74 -5.39 0.17 -14.54
N THR A 75 -5.24 1.34 -13.91
CA THR A 75 -5.33 2.64 -14.60
C THR A 75 -4.23 2.78 -15.64
N ALA A 76 -2.98 2.43 -15.29
CA ALA A 76 -1.85 2.46 -16.21
C ALA A 76 -2.05 1.48 -17.38
N SER A 77 -2.49 0.26 -17.10
CA SER A 77 -2.76 -0.76 -18.12
C SER A 77 -3.84 -0.31 -19.10
N GLY A 78 -4.95 0.23 -18.59
CA GLY A 78 -6.03 0.74 -19.45
C GLY A 78 -5.58 1.88 -20.37
N ALA A 79 -4.70 2.76 -19.91
CA ALA A 79 -4.13 3.80 -20.73
C ALA A 79 -3.14 3.25 -21.78
N LEU A 80 -2.33 2.25 -21.42
CA LEU A 80 -1.42 1.57 -22.35
C LEU A 80 -2.19 0.81 -23.44
N ASP A 81 -3.31 0.18 -23.11
CA ASP A 81 -4.18 -0.48 -24.08
C ASP A 81 -4.72 0.51 -25.10
N GLN A 82 -5.20 1.68 -24.65
CA GLN A 82 -5.64 2.75 -25.53
C GLN A 82 -4.51 3.28 -26.43
N MET A 83 -3.30 3.46 -25.90
CA MET A 83 -2.14 3.86 -26.70
C MET A 83 -1.78 2.80 -27.75
N SER A 84 -1.85 1.50 -27.38
CA SER A 84 -1.59 0.38 -28.28
C SER A 84 -2.58 0.35 -29.46
N ASP A 85 -3.86 0.58 -29.19
CA ASP A 85 -4.89 0.67 -30.22
C ASP A 85 -4.62 1.84 -31.19
N LYS A 86 -4.25 3.01 -30.65
CA LYS A 86 -3.87 4.18 -31.46
C LYS A 86 -2.63 3.92 -32.31
N LEU A 87 -1.60 3.26 -31.74
CA LEU A 87 -0.41 2.86 -32.48
C LEU A 87 -0.72 1.85 -33.60
N SER A 88 -1.62 0.91 -33.35
CA SER A 88 -2.09 -0.04 -34.37
C SER A 88 -2.80 0.69 -35.51
N ARG A 89 -3.61 1.70 -35.21
CA ARG A 89 -4.27 2.53 -36.20
C ARG A 89 -3.23 3.37 -37.02
N LEU A 90 -2.27 3.95 -36.32
CA LEU A 90 -1.17 4.73 -36.96
C LEU A 90 -0.40 3.85 -37.94
N ARG A 91 -0.09 2.61 -37.57
CA ARG A 91 0.56 1.65 -38.45
C ARG A 91 -0.29 1.34 -39.70
N ALA A 92 -1.59 1.13 -39.53
CA ALA A 92 -2.49 0.93 -40.68
C ALA A 92 -2.51 2.14 -41.65
N LEU A 93 -2.51 3.37 -41.10
CA LEU A 93 -2.44 4.59 -41.89
C LEU A 93 -1.09 4.71 -42.64
N GLN A 94 0.01 4.30 -42.00
CA GLN A 94 1.31 4.24 -42.62
C GLN A 94 1.34 3.28 -43.83
N GLU A 95 0.74 2.09 -43.65
CA GLU A 95 0.63 1.11 -44.73
C GLU A 95 -0.24 1.65 -45.89
N GLN A 96 -1.33 2.37 -45.59
CA GLN A 96 -2.18 3.02 -46.57
C GLN A 96 -1.41 4.15 -47.29
N ALA A 97 -0.64 4.99 -46.60
CA ALA A 97 0.13 6.07 -47.20
C ALA A 97 1.24 5.56 -48.16
N ASN A 98 1.77 4.36 -47.85
CA ASN A 98 2.78 3.72 -48.70
C ASN A 98 2.21 3.05 -49.95
N ASN A 99 0.89 2.95 -50.04
CA ASN A 99 0.25 2.38 -51.22
C ASN A 99 0.17 3.44 -52.34
N GLY A 100 0.86 3.21 -53.43
CA GLY A 100 0.96 4.14 -54.58
C GLY A 100 -0.35 4.38 -55.37
N THR A 101 -1.47 3.79 -54.94
CA THR A 101 -2.77 4.01 -55.56
C THR A 101 -3.49 5.25 -55.05
N TYR A 102 -3.05 5.83 -53.91
CA TYR A 102 -3.67 7.02 -53.32
C TYR A 102 -3.12 8.30 -53.95
N GLY A 103 -4.05 9.18 -54.33
CA GLY A 103 -3.70 10.51 -54.86
C GLY A 103 -3.20 11.47 -53.79
N PRO A 104 -2.61 12.63 -54.16
CA PRO A 104 -2.02 13.58 -53.21
C PRO A 104 -2.97 14.07 -52.13
N ASP A 105 -4.23 14.29 -52.46
CA ASP A 105 -5.25 14.75 -51.49
C ASP A 105 -5.59 13.68 -50.48
N SER A 106 -5.66 12.41 -50.89
CA SER A 106 -5.90 11.26 -49.98
C SER A 106 -4.71 11.08 -49.03
N ILE A 107 -3.48 11.20 -49.52
CA ILE A 107 -2.26 11.15 -48.71
C ILE A 107 -2.24 12.27 -47.67
N LYS A 108 -2.67 13.48 -48.07
CA LYS A 108 -2.79 14.60 -47.14
C LYS A 108 -3.80 14.34 -46.05
N ALA A 109 -4.96 13.77 -46.37
CA ALA A 109 -5.98 13.39 -45.39
C ALA A 109 -5.45 12.31 -44.41
N ILE A 110 -4.74 11.28 -44.91
CA ILE A 110 -4.10 10.25 -44.12
C ILE A 110 -3.10 10.84 -43.12
N ARG A 111 -2.29 11.80 -43.57
CA ARG A 111 -1.33 12.50 -42.69
C ARG A 111 -2.02 13.30 -41.61
N GLN A 112 -3.10 14.01 -41.91
CA GLN A 112 -3.87 14.76 -40.90
C GLN A 112 -4.48 13.83 -39.86
N GLU A 113 -4.97 12.66 -40.29
CA GLU A 113 -5.47 11.65 -39.31
C GLU A 113 -4.32 11.08 -38.47
N ALA A 114 -3.14 10.83 -39.08
CA ALA A 114 -1.97 10.35 -38.36
C ALA A 114 -1.48 11.38 -37.34
N ASP A 115 -1.39 12.65 -37.70
CA ASP A 115 -1.02 13.74 -36.80
C ASP A 115 -1.99 13.83 -35.61
N ALA A 116 -3.30 13.76 -35.85
CA ALA A 116 -4.31 13.78 -34.81
C ALA A 116 -4.20 12.59 -33.84
N ILE A 117 -3.82 11.41 -34.34
CA ILE A 117 -3.57 10.23 -33.50
C ILE A 117 -2.30 10.42 -32.65
N VAL A 118 -1.25 11.01 -33.20
CA VAL A 118 -0.02 11.32 -32.45
C VAL A 118 -0.32 12.32 -31.34
N ASP A 119 -1.07 13.38 -31.62
CA ASP A 119 -1.49 14.38 -30.64
C ASP A 119 -2.32 13.71 -29.51
N GLU A 120 -3.19 12.77 -29.87
CA GLU A 120 -4.00 12.04 -28.88
C GLU A 120 -3.16 11.10 -28.02
N ILE A 121 -2.15 10.43 -28.57
CA ILE A 121 -1.19 9.61 -27.80
C ILE A 121 -0.42 10.49 -26.83
N GLU A 122 0.07 11.65 -27.31
CA GLU A 122 0.77 12.62 -26.46
C GLU A 122 -0.13 13.15 -25.34
N ARG A 123 -1.39 13.41 -25.67
CA ARG A 123 -2.38 13.80 -24.65
C ARG A 123 -2.56 12.70 -23.60
N LEU A 124 -2.76 11.44 -24.00
CA LEU A 124 -2.88 10.31 -23.09
C LEU A 124 -1.64 10.17 -22.20
N TYR A 125 -0.45 10.28 -22.78
CA TYR A 125 0.82 10.23 -22.07
C TYR A 125 0.92 11.33 -20.99
N ASN A 126 0.51 12.55 -21.33
CA ASN A 126 0.62 13.70 -20.45
C ASN A 126 -0.51 13.82 -19.43
N THR A 127 -1.70 13.25 -19.71
CA THR A 127 -2.88 13.41 -18.85
C THR A 127 -3.16 12.21 -17.96
N THR A 128 -2.60 11.03 -18.27
CA THR A 128 -2.85 9.84 -17.45
C THR A 128 -2.21 10.01 -16.07
N GLU A 129 -3.08 10.09 -15.06
CA GLU A 129 -2.68 10.25 -13.67
C GLU A 129 -3.55 9.39 -12.73
N TYR A 130 -3.00 9.04 -11.59
CA TYR A 130 -3.69 8.38 -10.50
C TYR A 130 -3.45 9.17 -9.21
N ASN A 131 -4.52 9.65 -8.59
CA ASN A 131 -4.46 10.47 -7.37
C ASN A 131 -3.48 11.68 -7.48
N GLY A 132 -3.46 12.35 -8.65
CA GLY A 132 -2.59 13.49 -8.94
C GLY A 132 -1.13 13.11 -9.27
N ILE A 133 -0.81 11.82 -9.33
CA ILE A 133 0.51 11.33 -9.73
C ILE A 133 0.44 10.93 -11.21
N LYS A 134 1.23 11.57 -12.05
CA LYS A 134 1.34 11.21 -13.47
C LYS A 134 2.08 9.89 -13.63
N LEU A 135 1.48 8.95 -14.39
CA LEU A 135 1.99 7.59 -14.48
C LEU A 135 3.10 7.41 -15.52
N PHE A 136 3.06 8.19 -16.63
CA PHE A 136 3.99 8.04 -17.74
C PHE A 136 5.01 9.17 -17.84
N VAL A 137 4.64 10.36 -17.39
CA VAL A 137 5.56 11.49 -17.39
C VAL A 137 6.54 11.33 -16.24
N GLY A 138 7.77 10.93 -16.55
CA GLY A 138 8.88 10.97 -15.60
C GLY A 138 9.18 12.42 -15.24
N THR A 139 8.52 12.94 -14.21
CA THR A 139 8.94 14.20 -13.62
C THR A 139 10.15 13.95 -12.74
N GLU A 140 11.10 14.87 -12.74
CA GLU A 140 12.20 14.89 -11.74
C GLU A 140 11.67 14.86 -10.30
N LYS A 141 10.36 15.12 -10.09
CA LYS A 141 9.64 14.94 -8.81
C LYS A 141 9.32 13.49 -8.45
N ASN A 142 9.35 12.54 -9.40
CA ASN A 142 9.24 11.12 -9.07
C ASN A 142 10.51 10.52 -8.43
N GLN A 143 11.60 11.26 -8.40
CA GLN A 143 12.70 10.95 -7.47
C GLN A 143 12.22 10.98 -6.01
N GLY A 144 11.14 11.71 -5.70
CA GLY A 144 10.55 11.71 -4.37
C GLY A 144 9.87 10.39 -3.97
N THR A 145 9.35 9.61 -4.92
CA THR A 145 8.77 8.27 -4.63
C THR A 145 9.84 7.19 -4.55
N ALA A 146 10.90 7.31 -5.35
CA ALA A 146 12.09 6.47 -5.18
C ALA A 146 12.81 6.81 -3.85
N ASP A 147 12.86 8.08 -3.49
CA ASP A 147 13.36 8.55 -2.19
C ASP A 147 12.49 8.09 -1.00
N LEU A 148 11.18 7.90 -1.21
CA LEU A 148 10.29 7.36 -0.17
C LEU A 148 10.54 5.85 0.05
N ILE A 149 10.89 5.12 -0.98
CA ILE A 149 11.24 3.69 -0.89
C ILE A 149 12.63 3.53 -0.28
N VAL A 150 13.55 4.45 -0.53
CA VAL A 150 14.92 4.44 0.04
C VAL A 150 14.95 4.96 1.49
N LYS A 151 13.93 5.70 1.93
CA LYS A 151 13.77 6.07 3.35
C LYS A 151 13.23 4.94 4.24
N VAL A 152 13.07 3.76 3.72
CA VAL A 152 12.95 2.56 4.55
C VAL A 152 14.27 2.41 5.31
N SER A 153 14.19 2.58 6.60
CA SER A 153 15.22 2.46 7.65
C SER A 153 16.66 2.12 7.20
N PRO A 154 17.69 2.81 7.71
CA PRO A 154 19.09 2.47 7.41
C PRO A 154 19.45 0.99 7.64
N ARG A 155 18.65 0.30 8.43
CA ARG A 155 18.78 -1.12 8.74
C ARG A 155 18.39 -2.03 7.58
N ASP A 156 17.39 -1.60 6.77
CA ASP A 156 16.91 -2.37 5.63
C ASP A 156 17.80 -2.17 4.40
N VAL A 157 18.38 -0.99 4.26
CA VAL A 157 19.36 -0.70 3.19
C VAL A 157 20.63 -1.55 3.37
N SER A 158 21.10 -1.74 4.61
CA SER A 158 22.26 -2.60 4.88
C SER A 158 21.96 -4.08 4.57
N ALA A 159 20.73 -4.54 4.79
CA ALA A 159 20.30 -5.90 4.46
C ALA A 159 20.12 -6.09 2.95
N MET A 160 19.64 -5.08 2.23
CA MET A 160 19.52 -5.10 0.77
C MET A 160 20.88 -5.01 0.08
N THR A 161 21.82 -4.23 0.61
CA THR A 161 23.20 -4.14 0.09
C THR A 161 23.97 -5.45 0.31
N ALA A 162 23.63 -6.22 1.35
CA ALA A 162 24.20 -7.53 1.59
C ALA A 162 23.59 -8.65 0.70
N LEU A 163 22.42 -8.41 0.11
CA LEU A 163 21.72 -9.36 -0.78
C LEU A 163 21.91 -9.05 -2.27
N ALA A 164 22.22 -7.81 -2.61
CA ALA A 164 22.61 -7.42 -3.96
C ALA A 164 24.14 -7.47 -4.02
N ASP A 165 24.66 -8.29 -4.91
CA ASP A 165 26.08 -8.29 -5.32
C ASP A 165 26.33 -6.94 -6.01
N VAL A 166 26.55 -5.90 -5.22
CA VAL A 166 26.78 -4.54 -5.72
C VAL A 166 28.22 -4.52 -6.20
N ASP A 167 28.38 -4.49 -7.50
CA ASP A 167 29.68 -4.29 -8.17
C ASP A 167 30.32 -3.00 -7.62
N GLU A 168 31.36 -3.16 -6.81
CA GLU A 168 32.06 -2.12 -6.06
C GLU A 168 32.80 -1.11 -6.98
N ALA A 169 32.65 -1.24 -8.32
CA ALA A 169 33.41 -0.48 -9.32
C ALA A 169 32.77 0.84 -9.78
N ALA A 170 31.56 1.18 -9.35
CA ALA A 170 30.94 2.45 -9.70
C ALA A 170 30.94 3.42 -8.51
N PRO A 171 31.70 4.55 -8.55
CA PRO A 171 31.56 5.56 -7.52
C PRO A 171 30.15 6.15 -7.59
N LEU A 172 29.36 5.89 -6.56
CA LEU A 172 28.03 6.44 -6.39
C LEU A 172 28.12 7.95 -6.21
N THR A 173 28.07 8.70 -7.29
CA THR A 173 27.93 10.14 -7.26
C THR A 173 26.46 10.45 -6.99
N SER A 174 26.24 11.03 -5.81
CA SER A 174 24.99 11.69 -5.37
C SER A 174 23.67 10.99 -5.79
N GLY A 175 23.25 10.01 -5.04
CA GLY A 175 21.83 9.72 -4.85
C GLY A 175 21.14 8.85 -5.90
N THR A 176 21.85 8.20 -6.82
CA THR A 176 21.24 7.29 -7.78
C THR A 176 21.68 5.85 -7.49
N TYR A 177 20.83 5.09 -6.80
CA TYR A 177 21.02 3.64 -6.68
C TYR A 177 20.29 2.97 -7.83
N SER A 178 21.02 2.34 -8.77
CA SER A 178 20.47 1.40 -9.73
C SER A 178 20.49 0.01 -9.08
N ILE A 179 19.32 -0.55 -8.84
CA ILE A 179 19.17 -1.97 -8.55
C ILE A 179 18.95 -2.65 -9.89
N SER A 180 19.94 -3.41 -10.32
CA SER A 180 19.83 -4.34 -11.44
C SER A 180 19.22 -5.66 -11.00
#